data_b8492658b9608c57c52b0e6c1fc2246f
#
_entry.id   b8492658b9608c57c52b0e6c1fc2246f
#
_cell.length_a   1.000
_cell.length_b   1.000
_cell.length_c   1.000
_cell.angle_alpha   90.00
_cell.angle_beta   90.00
_cell.angle_gamma   90.00
#
_symmetry.space_group_name_H-M   'P 1'
#
loop_
_entity.id
_entity.type
_entity.pdbx_description
1 polymer ?
#
loop_
_entity_poly.entity_id
_entity_poly.type
_entity_poly.pdbx_seq_one_letter_code
_entity_poly.pdbx_strand_id
1 'polypeptide(L)'
;MLRELLSPKTESKRVDGERPANFNVLVGKLSEVLVRAVDKPLGYAINWGRLWSLWPVHLETACCSLEFGAASGPRYDVERFGIIEAFGSLRQCDLMVVQGTVTRKMAPRVRMIYDQMPEPKYVIAMGACAITGGLYFDSYNVLPGIDGVIPVDVYVPGCPPRPETLIQGCILLQEKIKRTRFR
;
A
#
# COMPACT_ATOMS: atom_id res chain seq x y z
N MET A 1 -18.52 -20.98 5.98
CA MET A 1 -18.96 -19.69 5.46
C MET A 1 -17.93 -18.55 5.66
N LEU A 2 -17.33 -18.34 6.83
CA LEU A 2 -16.26 -17.34 7.00
C LEU A 2 -14.92 -17.76 6.37
N ARG A 3 -14.62 -19.05 6.26
CA ARG A 3 -13.37 -19.57 5.63
C ARG A 3 -13.30 -19.36 4.12
N GLU A 4 -14.44 -19.29 3.43
CA GLU A 4 -14.46 -19.04 1.98
C GLU A 4 -14.30 -17.57 1.62
N LEU A 5 -14.67 -16.64 2.52
CA LEU A 5 -14.45 -15.19 2.35
C LEU A 5 -13.01 -14.75 2.65
N LEU A 6 -12.23 -15.59 3.33
CA LEU A 6 -10.85 -15.34 3.72
C LEU A 6 -9.83 -16.09 2.87
N SER A 7 -10.25 -16.83 1.84
CA SER A 7 -9.28 -17.46 0.95
C SER A 7 -8.59 -16.40 0.08
N PRO A 8 -7.26 -16.35 0.05
CA PRO A 8 -6.54 -15.41 -0.81
C PRO A 8 -6.70 -15.84 -2.28
N LYS A 9 -7.74 -15.35 -2.95
CA LYS A 9 -7.82 -15.39 -4.41
C LYS A 9 -7.02 -14.24 -4.98
N THR A 10 -5.72 -14.32 -4.92
CA THR A 10 -4.86 -13.44 -5.71
C THR A 10 -3.67 -14.20 -6.26
N GLU A 11 -3.92 -15.11 -7.18
CA GLU A 11 -2.99 -15.21 -8.28
C GLU A 11 -3.23 -13.99 -9.18
N SER A 12 -2.37 -12.98 -9.06
CA SER A 12 -2.25 -11.99 -10.10
C SER A 12 -1.77 -12.72 -11.36
N LYS A 13 -2.68 -13.09 -12.25
CA LYS A 13 -2.32 -13.49 -13.60
C LYS A 13 -1.49 -12.36 -14.19
N ARG A 14 -0.18 -12.59 -14.30
CA ARG A 14 0.67 -11.78 -15.18
C ARG A 14 0.04 -11.88 -16.56
N VAL A 15 -0.44 -10.76 -17.07
CA VAL A 15 -0.79 -10.64 -18.47
C VAL A 15 0.54 -10.55 -19.20
N ASP A 16 1.13 -11.70 -19.50
CA ASP A 16 2.22 -11.81 -20.45
C ASP A 16 1.61 -11.53 -21.82
N GLY A 17 1.65 -10.26 -22.23
CA GLY A 17 1.29 -9.85 -23.58
C GLY A 17 2.31 -10.42 -24.56
N GLU A 18 2.04 -11.60 -25.09
CA GLU A 18 2.74 -12.14 -26.26
C GLU A 18 2.51 -11.19 -27.44
N ARG A 19 3.56 -10.49 -27.83
CA ARG A 19 3.56 -9.69 -29.07
C ARG A 19 3.67 -10.62 -30.27
N PRO A 20 2.90 -10.40 -31.34
CA PRO A 20 2.91 -11.28 -32.51
C PRO A 20 4.30 -11.33 -33.17
N ALA A 21 4.74 -12.54 -33.44
CA ALA A 21 6.11 -12.91 -33.86
C ALA A 21 6.47 -12.59 -35.34
N ASN A 22 5.88 -11.61 -35.97
CA ASN A 22 6.11 -11.31 -37.37
C ASN A 22 6.48 -9.85 -37.64
N PHE A 23 7.67 -9.45 -37.19
CA PHE A 23 8.30 -8.23 -37.66
C PHE A 23 9.78 -8.52 -37.97
N ASN A 24 10.27 -8.03 -39.10
CA ASN A 24 11.64 -8.26 -39.59
C ASN A 24 12.68 -8.19 -38.46
N VAL A 25 13.48 -9.22 -38.30
CA VAL A 25 14.43 -9.45 -37.20
C VAL A 25 15.37 -8.28 -36.91
N LEU A 26 15.70 -7.47 -37.91
CA LEU A 26 16.56 -6.28 -37.77
C LEU A 26 15.81 -5.08 -37.17
N VAL A 27 14.55 -4.83 -37.57
CA VAL A 27 13.71 -3.76 -37.05
C VAL A 27 13.24 -4.12 -35.65
N GLY A 28 12.95 -5.40 -35.38
CA GLY A 28 12.61 -5.90 -34.08
C GLY A 28 13.72 -5.71 -33.03
N LYS A 29 14.97 -5.98 -33.37
CA LYS A 29 16.11 -5.76 -32.45
C LYS A 29 16.36 -4.27 -32.20
N LEU A 30 16.23 -3.39 -33.22
CA LEU A 30 16.40 -1.96 -33.01
C LEU A 30 15.26 -1.36 -32.17
N SER A 31 14.02 -1.79 -32.40
CA SER A 31 12.88 -1.36 -31.60
C SER A 31 13.00 -1.84 -30.15
N GLU A 32 13.45 -3.07 -29.88
CA GLU A 32 13.68 -3.56 -28.51
C GLU A 32 14.78 -2.78 -27.79
N VAL A 33 15.86 -2.42 -28.47
CA VAL A 33 16.93 -1.61 -27.88
C VAL A 33 16.44 -0.20 -27.59
N LEU A 34 15.69 0.43 -28.50
CA LEU A 34 15.09 1.74 -28.29
C LEU A 34 14.06 1.73 -27.17
N VAL A 35 13.17 0.75 -27.14
CA VAL A 35 12.20 0.59 -26.05
C VAL A 35 12.92 0.41 -24.71
N ARG A 36 13.94 -0.45 -24.63
CA ARG A 36 14.73 -0.62 -23.39
C ARG A 36 15.50 0.63 -22.98
N ALA A 37 15.97 1.41 -23.96
CA ALA A 37 16.68 2.67 -23.69
C ALA A 37 15.73 3.75 -23.12
N VAL A 38 14.46 3.76 -23.55
CA VAL A 38 13.44 4.71 -23.08
C VAL A 38 12.77 4.20 -21.80
N ASP A 39 12.52 2.89 -21.66
CA ASP A 39 11.85 2.30 -20.49
C ASP A 39 12.64 2.50 -19.18
N LYS A 40 13.96 2.48 -19.23
CA LYS A 40 14.79 2.69 -18.03
C LYS A 40 14.66 4.09 -17.43
N PRO A 41 14.90 5.19 -18.18
CA PRO A 41 14.76 6.54 -17.63
C PRO A 41 13.31 6.89 -17.32
N LEU A 42 12.34 6.40 -18.13
CA LEU A 42 10.92 6.60 -17.89
C LEU A 42 10.48 5.89 -16.60
N GLY A 43 10.89 4.63 -16.41
CA GLY A 43 10.61 3.88 -15.19
C GLY A 43 11.20 4.54 -13.94
N TYR A 44 12.41 5.11 -14.05
CA TYR A 44 13.00 5.89 -12.95
C TYR A 44 12.19 7.16 -12.63
N ALA A 45 11.79 7.92 -13.66
CA ALA A 45 10.99 9.14 -13.49
C ALA A 45 9.61 8.84 -12.87
N ILE A 46 8.95 7.77 -13.32
CA ILE A 46 7.66 7.34 -12.76
C ILE A 46 7.83 6.91 -11.30
N ASN A 47 8.84 6.12 -10.95
CA ASN A 47 9.09 5.72 -9.57
C ASN A 47 9.45 6.92 -8.69
N TRP A 48 10.23 7.85 -9.21
CA TRP A 48 10.54 9.10 -8.51
C TRP A 48 9.27 9.90 -8.20
N GLY A 49 8.39 10.06 -9.19
CA GLY A 49 7.09 10.71 -8.99
C GLY A 49 6.24 10.03 -7.92
N ARG A 50 6.14 8.70 -7.95
CA ARG A 50 5.39 7.92 -6.95
C ARG A 50 5.93 8.06 -5.53
N LEU A 51 7.25 8.10 -5.38
CA LEU A 51 7.89 8.26 -4.07
C LEU A 51 7.48 9.53 -3.35
N TRP A 52 7.29 10.61 -4.11
CA TRP A 52 7.04 11.94 -3.57
C TRP A 52 5.58 12.38 -3.72
N SER A 53 4.68 11.46 -4.10
CA SER A 53 3.25 11.74 -4.28
C SER A 53 2.37 10.57 -3.82
N LEU A 54 2.69 9.98 -2.67
CA LEU A 54 1.85 8.95 -2.07
C LEU A 54 0.55 9.57 -1.56
N TRP A 55 -0.56 8.96 -1.95
CA TRP A 55 -1.90 9.43 -1.60
C TRP A 55 -2.61 8.41 -0.72
N PRO A 56 -2.61 8.60 0.61
CA PRO A 56 -3.16 7.63 1.53
C PRO A 56 -4.69 7.68 1.62
N VAL A 57 -5.29 6.49 1.72
CA VAL A 57 -6.62 6.31 2.28
C VAL A 57 -6.49 5.91 3.74
N HIS A 58 -7.20 6.61 4.60
CA HIS A 58 -7.16 6.39 6.04
C HIS A 58 -8.30 5.46 6.45
N LEU A 59 -7.96 4.34 7.08
CA LEU A 59 -8.92 3.50 7.78
C LEU A 59 -8.85 3.81 9.27
N GLU A 60 -9.58 4.81 9.68
CA GLU A 60 -9.64 5.30 11.06
C GLU A 60 -10.52 4.37 11.92
N THR A 61 -9.93 3.29 12.39
CA THR A 61 -10.66 2.26 13.14
C THR A 61 -10.51 2.37 14.65
N ALA A 62 -9.45 3.01 15.14
CA ALA A 62 -9.18 3.16 16.58
C ALA A 62 -8.21 4.31 16.88
N CYS A 63 -7.66 4.33 18.10
CA CYS A 63 -6.81 5.40 18.65
C CYS A 63 -5.56 5.75 17.84
N CYS A 64 -5.05 4.86 16.97
CA CYS A 64 -3.92 5.14 16.11
C CYS A 64 -4.21 6.27 15.10
N SER A 65 -5.48 6.54 14.78
CA SER A 65 -5.87 7.64 13.90
C SER A 65 -5.54 9.01 14.48
N LEU A 66 -5.58 9.16 15.80
CA LEU A 66 -5.19 10.40 16.48
C LEU A 66 -3.70 10.71 16.31
N GLU A 67 -2.85 9.69 16.38
CA GLU A 67 -1.41 9.86 16.16
C GLU A 67 -1.09 10.08 14.67
N PHE A 68 -1.87 9.51 13.78
CA PHE A 68 -1.78 9.82 12.35
C PHE A 68 -2.13 11.30 12.10
N GLY A 69 -3.25 11.80 12.66
CA GLY A 69 -3.64 13.20 12.59
C GLY A 69 -2.59 14.13 13.24
N ALA A 70 -1.93 13.69 14.32
CA ALA A 70 -0.82 14.44 14.91
C ALA A 70 0.41 14.48 13.98
N ALA A 71 0.66 13.42 13.20
CA ALA A 71 1.74 13.38 12.21
C ALA A 71 1.51 14.33 11.03
N SER A 72 0.25 14.54 10.64
CA SER A 72 -0.15 15.50 9.60
C SER A 72 -0.15 16.93 10.12
N GLY A 73 -0.17 17.11 11.43
CA GLY A 73 -0.16 18.43 12.05
C GLY A 73 1.15 19.21 11.85
N PRO A 74 1.13 20.54 12.13
CA PRO A 74 2.23 21.46 11.81
C PRO A 74 3.55 21.15 12.54
N ARG A 75 3.52 20.30 13.58
CA ARG A 75 4.73 19.89 14.30
C ARG A 75 5.59 18.89 13.53
N TYR A 76 4.96 17.96 12.86
CA TYR A 76 5.63 16.83 12.19
C TYR A 76 5.61 16.95 10.69
N ASP A 77 4.48 17.43 10.14
CA ASP A 77 4.28 17.71 8.71
C ASP A 77 4.71 16.52 7.82
N VAL A 78 3.94 15.45 7.88
CA VAL A 78 4.20 14.23 7.10
C VAL A 78 4.15 14.49 5.59
N GLU A 79 3.49 15.55 5.15
CA GLU A 79 3.38 15.93 3.74
C GLU A 79 4.73 16.27 3.11
N ARG A 80 5.67 16.84 3.88
CA ARG A 80 7.04 17.11 3.40
C ARG A 80 7.82 15.85 3.01
N PHE A 81 7.35 14.68 3.46
CA PHE A 81 7.90 13.38 3.05
C PHE A 81 7.22 12.81 1.82
N GLY A 82 6.34 13.58 1.14
CA GLY A 82 5.66 13.18 -0.06
C GLY A 82 4.40 12.33 0.16
N ILE A 83 3.83 12.40 1.36
CA ILE A 83 2.59 11.73 1.72
C ILE A 83 1.53 12.80 1.90
N ILE A 84 0.74 13.00 0.87
CA ILE A 84 -0.27 14.06 0.85
C ILE A 84 -1.49 13.56 1.61
N GLU A 85 -1.82 14.21 2.74
CA GLU A 85 -3.04 13.91 3.46
C GLU A 85 -4.25 14.30 2.61
N ALA A 86 -4.89 13.30 2.03
CA ALA A 86 -6.03 13.55 1.18
C ALA A 86 -7.22 12.74 1.67
N PHE A 87 -8.29 13.46 1.93
CA PHE A 87 -9.63 12.89 2.03
C PHE A 87 -10.13 12.63 0.61
N GLY A 88 -9.60 11.61 -0.03
CA GLY A 88 -9.80 11.39 -1.44
C GLY A 88 -10.73 10.24 -1.75
N SER A 89 -11.03 10.13 -3.02
CA SER A 89 -11.68 8.96 -3.57
C SER A 89 -10.75 7.76 -3.46
N LEU A 90 -11.27 6.62 -2.99
CA LEU A 90 -10.54 5.34 -2.90
C LEU A 90 -9.88 4.94 -4.24
N ARG A 91 -10.48 5.39 -5.35
CA ARG A 91 -9.99 5.11 -6.71
C ARG A 91 -8.80 5.96 -7.13
N GLN A 92 -8.43 6.95 -6.33
CA GLN A 92 -7.29 7.83 -6.58
C GLN A 92 -6.12 7.56 -5.62
N CYS A 93 -6.38 6.80 -4.53
CA CYS A 93 -5.38 6.51 -3.52
C CYS A 93 -4.50 5.32 -3.93
N ASP A 94 -3.22 5.41 -3.68
CA ASP A 94 -2.22 4.38 -3.91
C ASP A 94 -1.65 3.78 -2.61
N LEU A 95 -1.92 4.41 -1.48
CA LEU A 95 -1.51 3.95 -0.15
C LEU A 95 -2.74 3.73 0.75
N MET A 96 -2.80 2.62 1.46
CA MET A 96 -3.78 2.36 2.51
C MET A 96 -3.09 2.33 3.87
N VAL A 97 -3.56 3.13 4.81
CA VAL A 97 -3.08 3.10 6.20
C VAL A 97 -4.18 2.56 7.10
N VAL A 98 -3.98 1.35 7.64
CA VAL A 98 -4.90 0.71 8.57
C VAL A 98 -4.53 1.11 9.99
N GLN A 99 -5.38 1.93 10.65
CA GLN A 99 -5.05 2.63 11.88
C GLN A 99 -5.77 2.02 13.07
N GLY A 100 -5.27 0.89 13.54
CA GLY A 100 -5.74 0.28 14.79
C GLY A 100 -6.58 -0.98 14.63
N THR A 101 -7.59 -1.14 15.50
CA THR A 101 -8.34 -2.39 15.64
C THR A 101 -9.29 -2.63 14.47
N VAL A 102 -9.20 -3.81 13.86
CA VAL A 102 -10.12 -4.25 12.80
C VAL A 102 -11.01 -5.35 13.35
N THR A 103 -12.32 -5.13 13.31
CA THR A 103 -13.30 -6.13 13.71
C THR A 103 -13.62 -7.09 12.59
N ARG A 104 -14.10 -8.30 12.93
CA ARG A 104 -14.56 -9.29 11.94
C ARG A 104 -15.68 -8.74 11.03
N LYS A 105 -16.52 -7.86 11.57
CA LYS A 105 -17.57 -7.18 10.80
C LYS A 105 -17.01 -6.17 9.81
N MET A 106 -15.91 -5.51 10.17
CA MET A 106 -15.23 -4.51 9.32
C MET A 106 -14.34 -5.15 8.25
N ALA A 107 -13.81 -6.34 8.48
CA ALA A 107 -12.88 -7.02 7.58
C ALA A 107 -13.33 -7.09 6.11
N PRO A 108 -14.59 -7.48 5.80
CA PRO A 108 -15.07 -7.50 4.41
C PRO A 108 -15.09 -6.10 3.78
N ARG A 109 -15.33 -5.06 4.58
CA ARG A 109 -15.31 -3.66 4.11
C ARG A 109 -13.90 -3.20 3.79
N VAL A 110 -12.95 -3.52 4.65
CA VAL A 110 -11.53 -3.24 4.39
C VAL A 110 -11.07 -3.91 3.10
N ARG A 111 -11.44 -5.16 2.88
CA ARG A 111 -11.14 -5.87 1.64
C ARG A 111 -11.77 -5.20 0.42
N MET A 112 -13.03 -4.80 0.53
CA MET A 112 -13.73 -4.08 -0.55
C MET A 112 -13.03 -2.76 -0.89
N ILE A 113 -12.60 -1.99 0.13
CA ILE A 113 -11.87 -0.74 -0.06
C ILE A 113 -10.54 -1.01 -0.77
N TYR A 114 -9.80 -2.02 -0.31
CA TYR A 114 -8.53 -2.41 -0.93
C TYR A 114 -8.70 -2.81 -2.41
N ASP A 115 -9.75 -3.55 -2.75
CA ASP A 115 -10.02 -4.00 -4.12
C ASP A 115 -10.43 -2.83 -5.05
N GLN A 116 -10.92 -1.71 -4.50
CA GLN A 116 -11.27 -0.49 -5.27
C GLN A 116 -10.06 0.40 -5.57
N MET A 117 -8.96 0.24 -4.88
CA MET A 117 -7.74 1.00 -5.11
C MET A 117 -7.05 0.55 -6.40
N PRO A 118 -6.51 1.50 -7.20
CA PRO A 118 -5.75 1.18 -8.41
C PRO A 118 -4.40 0.52 -8.09
N GLU A 119 -3.86 -0.22 -9.05
CA GLU A 119 -2.49 -0.73 -8.98
C GLU A 119 -1.49 0.30 -9.55
N PRO A 120 -0.29 0.42 -8.96
CA PRO A 120 0.22 -0.26 -7.78
C PRO A 120 -0.32 0.35 -6.48
N LYS A 121 -0.66 -0.48 -5.51
CA LYS A 121 -1.18 -0.07 -4.21
C LYS A 121 -0.34 -0.66 -3.09
N TYR A 122 -0.24 0.07 -2.00
CA TYR A 122 0.58 -0.25 -0.85
C TYR A 122 -0.25 -0.21 0.43
N VAL A 123 0.14 -1.01 1.43
CA VAL A 123 -0.57 -1.09 2.70
C VAL A 123 0.40 -0.93 3.87
N ILE A 124 0.09 -0.01 4.77
CA ILE A 124 0.75 0.15 6.06
C ILE A 124 -0.19 -0.30 7.17
N ALA A 125 0.22 -1.27 7.98
CA ALA A 125 -0.47 -1.64 9.20
C ALA A 125 0.10 -0.84 10.38
N MET A 126 -0.69 0.10 10.92
CA MET A 126 -0.29 1.00 11.98
C MET A 126 -0.86 0.56 13.34
N GLY A 127 0.04 0.27 14.25
CA GLY A 127 -0.27 -0.08 15.63
C GLY A 127 -0.45 -1.58 15.88
N ALA A 128 -0.24 -1.99 17.13
CA ALA A 128 -0.29 -3.39 17.56
C ALA A 128 -1.61 -4.09 17.20
N CYS A 129 -2.73 -3.36 17.24
CA CYS A 129 -4.05 -3.91 16.91
C CYS A 129 -4.17 -4.29 15.43
N ALA A 130 -3.62 -3.49 14.50
CA ALA A 130 -3.61 -3.82 13.08
C ALA A 130 -2.63 -4.95 12.75
N ILE A 131 -1.55 -5.08 13.52
CA ILE A 131 -0.48 -6.08 13.31
C ILE A 131 -0.87 -7.46 13.83
N THR A 132 -1.30 -7.54 15.10
CA THR A 132 -1.52 -8.81 15.81
C THR A 132 -2.83 -8.86 16.60
N GLY A 133 -3.72 -7.89 16.44
CA GLY A 133 -4.88 -7.73 17.32
C GLY A 133 -4.57 -6.97 18.62
N GLY A 134 -3.30 -6.80 18.98
CA GLY A 134 -2.82 -6.02 20.12
C GLY A 134 -3.43 -6.43 21.44
N LEU A 135 -3.97 -5.47 22.19
CA LEU A 135 -4.64 -5.71 23.46
C LEU A 135 -5.94 -6.54 23.33
N TYR A 136 -6.49 -6.65 22.12
CA TYR A 136 -7.76 -7.31 21.85
C TYR A 136 -7.60 -8.60 21.04
N PHE A 137 -6.40 -9.18 21.00
CA PHE A 137 -6.08 -10.34 20.17
C PHE A 137 -6.97 -11.56 20.47
N ASP A 138 -7.40 -11.74 21.71
CA ASP A 138 -8.26 -12.84 22.18
C ASP A 138 -9.76 -12.49 22.14
N SER A 139 -10.12 -11.34 21.59
CA SER A 139 -11.51 -10.93 21.49
C SER A 139 -12.23 -11.68 20.36
N TYR A 140 -13.44 -12.19 20.66
CA TYR A 140 -14.25 -12.94 19.69
C TYR A 140 -14.62 -12.16 18.42
N ASN A 141 -14.63 -10.83 18.47
CA ASN A 141 -15.00 -9.96 17.35
C ASN A 141 -13.83 -9.25 16.67
N VAL A 142 -12.63 -9.37 17.19
CA VAL A 142 -11.44 -8.71 16.64
C VAL A 142 -10.64 -9.68 15.78
N LEU A 143 -10.02 -9.16 14.72
CA LEU A 143 -9.07 -9.92 13.91
C LEU A 143 -7.70 -9.94 14.57
N PRO A 144 -6.99 -11.08 14.56
CA PRO A 144 -5.62 -11.18 15.07
C PRO A 144 -4.60 -10.67 14.06
N GLY A 145 -4.87 -9.50 13.45
CA GLY A 145 -4.05 -8.88 12.43
C GLY A 145 -4.79 -8.67 11.12
N ILE A 146 -4.34 -7.69 10.32
CA ILE A 146 -4.96 -7.35 9.04
C ILE A 146 -4.37 -8.15 7.88
N ASP A 147 -3.21 -8.73 8.04
CA ASP A 147 -2.47 -9.51 7.04
C ASP A 147 -3.25 -10.74 6.54
N GLY A 148 -4.13 -11.30 7.36
CA GLY A 148 -5.06 -12.33 6.95
C GLY A 148 -6.15 -11.90 5.96
N VAL A 149 -6.37 -10.58 5.79
CA VAL A 149 -7.43 -10.01 4.92
C VAL A 149 -6.85 -9.37 3.67
N ILE A 150 -5.79 -8.57 3.83
CA ILE A 150 -5.10 -7.84 2.76
C ILE A 150 -3.58 -7.98 2.92
N PRO A 151 -2.80 -7.96 1.82
CA PRO A 151 -1.35 -7.98 1.91
C PRO A 151 -0.84 -6.69 2.56
N VAL A 152 0.12 -6.81 3.48
CA VAL A 152 0.73 -5.67 4.18
C VAL A 152 2.16 -5.48 3.69
N ASP A 153 2.53 -4.25 3.37
CA ASP A 153 3.85 -3.87 2.89
C ASP A 153 4.79 -3.46 4.01
N VAL A 154 4.28 -2.70 4.97
CA VAL A 154 5.04 -2.18 6.10
C VAL A 154 4.23 -2.27 7.38
N TYR A 155 4.89 -2.67 8.47
CA TYR A 155 4.32 -2.70 9.81
C TYR A 155 4.93 -1.60 10.67
N VAL A 156 4.06 -0.81 11.32
CA VAL A 156 4.46 0.28 12.22
C VAL A 156 4.05 -0.10 13.65
N PRO A 157 4.97 -0.61 14.47
CA PRO A 157 4.65 -1.07 15.83
C PRO A 157 4.43 0.10 16.79
N GLY A 158 3.55 -0.10 17.77
CA GLY A 158 3.21 0.84 18.84
C GLY A 158 1.76 0.69 19.29
N CYS A 159 1.40 1.32 20.41
CA CYS A 159 0.02 1.26 20.92
C CYS A 159 -0.33 2.56 21.67
N PRO A 160 -0.65 3.65 20.93
CA PRO A 160 -0.39 3.92 19.52
C PRO A 160 1.10 4.14 19.23
N PRO A 161 1.53 3.97 17.97
CA PRO A 161 2.88 4.36 17.57
C PRO A 161 3.01 5.87 17.54
N ARG A 162 4.18 6.38 17.91
CA ARG A 162 4.46 7.82 17.82
C ARG A 162 4.49 8.28 16.36
N PRO A 163 4.22 9.57 16.08
CA PRO A 163 4.29 10.14 14.74
C PRO A 163 5.62 9.89 14.03
N GLU A 164 6.74 9.95 14.77
CA GLU A 164 8.08 9.68 14.21
C GLU A 164 8.20 8.22 13.71
N THR A 165 7.58 7.26 14.42
CA THR A 165 7.59 5.85 14.02
C THR A 165 6.77 5.64 12.75
N LEU A 166 5.67 6.36 12.59
CA LEU A 166 4.90 6.37 11.36
C LEU A 166 5.71 6.93 10.19
N ILE A 167 6.35 8.08 10.37
CA ILE A 167 7.24 8.69 9.36
C ILE A 167 8.33 7.71 8.94
N GLN A 168 8.96 7.03 9.91
CA GLN A 168 9.94 6.00 9.61
C GLN A 168 9.34 4.84 8.79
N GLY A 169 8.11 4.41 9.10
CA GLY A 169 7.38 3.41 8.32
C GLY A 169 7.14 3.86 6.87
N CYS A 170 6.82 5.12 6.67
CA CYS A 170 6.65 5.73 5.36
C CYS A 170 7.96 5.77 4.56
N ILE A 171 9.08 6.12 5.20
CA ILE A 171 10.41 6.08 4.59
C ILE A 171 10.78 4.65 4.17
N LEU A 172 10.50 3.65 5.01
CA LEU A 172 10.71 2.24 4.67
C LEU A 172 9.88 1.81 3.46
N LEU A 173 8.63 2.28 3.35
CA LEU A 173 7.81 2.04 2.17
C LEU A 173 8.41 2.67 0.92
N GLN A 174 8.87 3.91 1.02
CA GLN A 174 9.55 4.59 -0.09
C GLN A 174 10.80 3.84 -0.55
N GLU A 175 11.59 3.29 0.37
CA GLU A 175 12.73 2.43 0.02
C GLU A 175 12.30 1.14 -0.69
N LYS A 176 11.19 0.54 -0.27
CA LYS A 176 10.60 -0.62 -0.95
C LYS A 176 10.19 -0.26 -2.38
N ILE A 177 9.53 0.87 -2.59
CA ILE A 177 9.14 1.38 -3.92
C ILE A 177 10.36 1.62 -4.80
N LYS A 178 11.44 2.21 -4.28
CA LYS A 178 12.72 2.41 -5.02
C LYS A 178 13.30 1.10 -5.55
N ARG A 179 13.21 0.03 -4.75
CA ARG A 179 13.72 -1.30 -5.11
C ARG A 179 12.80 -2.03 -6.10
N THR A 180 11.53 -1.68 -6.11
CA THR A 180 10.55 -2.30 -7.02
C THR A 180 10.75 -1.75 -8.41
N ARG A 181 11.17 -2.63 -9.33
CA ARG A 181 11.32 -2.25 -10.74
C ARG A 181 9.94 -2.07 -11.35
N PHE A 182 9.69 -0.89 -11.89
CA PHE A 182 8.50 -0.67 -12.71
C PHE A 182 8.59 -1.55 -13.97
N ARG A 183 7.60 -2.42 -14.13
CA ARG A 183 7.37 -3.18 -15.35
C ARG A 183 6.08 -2.74 -16.02
#